data_e91f29c73041b4b1376c08f3aa582611
#
_entry.id   e91f29c73041b4b1376c08f3aa582611
#
_cell.length_a   1.000
_cell.length_b   1.000
_cell.length_c   1.000
_cell.angle_alpha   90.00
_cell.angle_beta   90.00
_cell.angle_gamma   90.00
#
_symmetry.space_group_name_H-M   'P 1'
#
loop_
_entity.id
_entity.type
_entity.pdbx_description
1 polymer ?
#
loop_
_entity_poly.entity_id
_entity_poly.type
_entity_poly.pdbx_seq_one_letter_code
_entity_poly.pdbx_strand_id
1 'polypeptide(L)'
;FEHIEDFRNVIGVRYRLLPYIYSEYMKAALTDDMMFKPLAFEYPDDRIAAHVEDQLMLGNEIMIAPVYTQNAIGRYVYLPENMMLVRFTADGSVEQTEMPAGHHFVEVPLNEVILFVRSGKCIPVVDVAECVADIDKTTMQLIGYKNSSYMLYDDDGYTREYDLEKNCALLFK
;
A
#
# COMPACT_ATOMS: atom_id res chain seq x y z
N PHE A 1 10.60 -26.22 -7.07
CA PHE A 1 10.53 -25.40 -5.85
C PHE A 1 9.11 -25.43 -5.32
N GLU A 2 8.92 -25.83 -4.05
CA GLU A 2 7.63 -26.12 -3.42
C GLU A 2 6.70 -24.90 -3.31
N HIS A 3 7.28 -23.69 -3.22
CA HIS A 3 6.56 -22.42 -2.98
C HIS A 3 6.58 -21.44 -4.16
N ILE A 4 6.70 -21.92 -5.39
CA ILE A 4 6.77 -21.03 -6.56
C ILE A 4 5.47 -20.22 -6.75
N GLU A 5 4.32 -20.85 -6.54
CA GLU A 5 3.02 -20.18 -6.71
C GLU A 5 2.78 -19.14 -5.60
N ASP A 6 3.23 -19.44 -4.38
CA ASP A 6 3.15 -18.49 -3.26
C ASP A 6 3.96 -17.23 -3.58
N PHE A 7 5.20 -17.38 -4.06
CA PHE A 7 6.03 -16.26 -4.50
C PHE A 7 5.41 -15.49 -5.68
N ARG A 8 4.83 -16.20 -6.65
CA ARG A 8 4.19 -15.57 -7.81
C ARG A 8 3.03 -14.67 -7.35
N ASN A 9 2.20 -15.13 -6.41
CA ASN A 9 1.12 -14.33 -5.87
C ASN A 9 1.65 -13.07 -5.16
N VAL A 10 2.61 -13.20 -4.26
CA VAL A 10 3.20 -12.07 -3.53
C VAL A 10 3.85 -11.05 -4.47
N ILE A 11 4.59 -11.52 -5.49
CA ILE A 11 5.18 -10.65 -6.51
C ILE A 11 4.06 -10.00 -7.35
N GLY A 12 3.02 -10.74 -7.69
CA GLY A 12 1.86 -10.22 -8.43
C GLY A 12 1.19 -9.06 -7.70
N VAL A 13 1.05 -9.14 -6.37
CA VAL A 13 0.50 -8.03 -5.57
C VAL A 13 1.36 -6.77 -5.70
N ARG A 14 2.70 -6.90 -5.73
CA ARG A 14 3.59 -5.76 -5.98
C ARG A 14 3.31 -5.11 -7.34
N TYR A 15 3.07 -5.90 -8.39
CA TYR A 15 2.73 -5.36 -9.71
C TYR A 15 1.36 -4.66 -9.71
N ARG A 16 0.39 -5.19 -8.99
CA ARG A 16 -0.92 -4.54 -8.80
C ARG A 16 -0.80 -3.18 -8.12
N LEU A 17 0.15 -3.02 -7.22
CA LEU A 17 0.41 -1.79 -6.46
C LEU A 17 1.37 -0.82 -7.18
N LEU A 18 1.94 -1.16 -8.33
CA LEU A 18 2.92 -0.31 -9.01
C LEU A 18 2.42 1.12 -9.29
N PRO A 19 1.16 1.35 -9.71
CA PRO A 19 0.68 2.72 -9.90
C PRO A 19 0.75 3.55 -8.60
N TYR A 20 0.40 2.95 -7.47
CA TYR A 20 0.53 3.58 -6.15
C TYR A 20 1.99 3.80 -5.78
N ILE A 21 2.81 2.76 -5.85
CA ILE A 21 4.23 2.79 -5.45
C ILE A 21 4.99 3.83 -6.27
N TYR A 22 4.78 3.86 -7.59
CA TYR A 22 5.43 4.83 -8.46
C TYR A 22 4.96 6.26 -8.19
N SER A 23 3.66 6.45 -8.02
CA SER A 23 3.08 7.74 -7.69
C SER A 23 3.63 8.32 -6.38
N GLU A 24 3.69 7.52 -5.30
CA GLU A 24 4.23 7.96 -4.01
C GLU A 24 5.74 8.22 -4.08
N TYR A 25 6.49 7.39 -4.84
CA TYR A 25 7.91 7.63 -5.08
C TYR A 25 8.15 8.97 -5.77
N MET A 26 7.43 9.25 -6.86
CA MET A 26 7.61 10.50 -7.61
C MET A 26 7.16 11.72 -6.82
N LYS A 27 6.05 11.63 -6.10
CA LYS A 27 5.60 12.71 -5.22
C LYS A 27 6.65 13.01 -4.15
N ALA A 28 7.15 11.99 -3.46
CA ALA A 28 8.19 12.17 -2.44
C ALA A 28 9.48 12.78 -3.03
N ALA A 29 9.93 12.30 -4.20
CA ALA A 29 11.13 12.83 -4.86
C ALA A 29 11.00 14.29 -5.31
N LEU A 30 9.79 14.71 -5.73
CA LEU A 30 9.54 16.06 -6.23
C LEU A 30 9.19 17.08 -5.13
N THR A 31 8.87 16.60 -3.93
CA THR A 31 8.51 17.47 -2.77
C THR A 31 9.51 17.38 -1.63
N ASP A 32 10.63 16.66 -1.81
CA ASP A 32 11.63 16.39 -0.76
C ASP A 32 11.00 15.71 0.48
N ASP A 33 9.98 14.88 0.27
CA ASP A 33 9.31 14.11 1.31
C ASP A 33 9.84 12.66 1.38
N MET A 34 9.41 11.91 2.39
CA MET A 34 9.80 10.52 2.58
C MET A 34 8.73 9.59 2.01
N MET A 35 9.12 8.66 1.13
CA MET A 35 8.24 7.59 0.67
C MET A 35 7.92 6.59 1.78
N PHE A 36 8.93 6.24 2.59
CA PHE A 36 8.76 5.40 3.79
C PHE A 36 8.96 6.26 5.03
N LYS A 37 7.94 6.30 5.89
CA LYS A 37 7.96 7.11 7.12
C LYS A 37 7.76 6.23 8.35
N PRO A 38 8.55 6.39 9.42
CA PRO A 38 8.19 5.85 10.73
C PRO A 38 6.82 6.37 11.17
N LEU A 39 6.05 5.56 11.91
CA LEU A 39 4.74 6.02 12.42
C LEU A 39 4.86 7.28 13.27
N ALA A 40 5.97 7.45 13.99
CA ALA A 40 6.26 8.64 14.80
C ALA A 40 6.22 9.97 14.00
N PHE A 41 6.51 9.93 12.70
CA PHE A 41 6.51 11.14 11.87
C PHE A 41 5.10 11.54 11.43
N GLU A 42 4.24 10.55 11.21
CA GLU A 42 2.86 10.77 10.78
C GLU A 42 1.91 10.99 11.97
N TYR A 43 2.23 10.39 13.13
CA TYR A 43 1.44 10.45 14.35
C TYR A 43 2.29 10.95 15.54
N PRO A 44 2.78 12.21 15.51
CA PRO A 44 3.76 12.71 16.49
C PRO A 44 3.19 12.83 17.91
N ASP A 45 1.86 12.98 18.05
CA ASP A 45 1.18 13.08 19.35
C ASP A 45 0.80 11.71 19.94
N ASP A 46 0.97 10.64 19.18
CA ASP A 46 0.69 9.28 19.63
C ASP A 46 1.92 8.64 20.26
N ARG A 47 1.88 8.49 21.59
CA ARG A 47 2.99 7.93 22.36
C ARG A 47 3.31 6.48 22.02
N ILE A 48 2.34 5.69 21.54
CA ILE A 48 2.57 4.30 21.14
C ILE A 48 3.23 4.30 19.76
N ALA A 49 2.68 5.04 18.80
CA ALA A 49 3.25 5.17 17.45
C ALA A 49 4.71 5.62 17.48
N ALA A 50 5.10 6.49 18.43
CA ALA A 50 6.47 6.96 18.62
C ALA A 50 7.49 5.84 18.95
N HIS A 51 7.03 4.67 19.40
CA HIS A 51 7.88 3.54 19.80
C HIS A 51 7.66 2.29 18.93
N VAL A 52 6.84 2.38 17.87
CA VAL A 52 6.66 1.29 16.91
C VAL A 52 7.81 1.31 15.91
N GLU A 53 8.64 0.27 15.92
CA GLU A 53 9.87 0.15 15.11
C GLU A 53 9.70 -0.78 13.90
N ASP A 54 8.61 -1.53 13.84
CA ASP A 54 8.38 -2.62 12.88
C ASP A 54 7.16 -2.42 11.99
N GLN A 55 6.63 -1.19 11.95
CA GLN A 55 5.57 -0.74 11.05
C GLN A 55 5.97 0.60 10.44
N LEU A 56 5.63 0.80 9.17
CA LEU A 56 5.99 2.00 8.42
C LEU A 56 4.81 2.49 7.61
N MET A 57 4.72 3.78 7.40
CA MET A 57 3.92 4.33 6.31
C MET A 57 4.66 4.11 5.00
N LEU A 58 3.95 3.72 3.97
CA LEU A 58 4.38 3.71 2.57
C LEU A 58 3.53 4.73 1.82
N GLY A 59 4.12 5.87 1.52
CA GLY A 59 3.38 7.04 1.09
C GLY A 59 2.50 7.61 2.21
N ASN A 60 1.44 8.29 1.81
CA ASN A 60 0.54 8.97 2.75
C ASN A 60 -0.76 8.20 3.02
N GLU A 61 -1.05 7.15 2.27
CA GLU A 61 -2.33 6.44 2.31
C GLU A 61 -2.27 5.06 2.95
N ILE A 62 -1.12 4.39 2.98
CA ILE A 62 -1.03 3.04 3.53
C ILE A 62 0.04 2.90 4.60
N MET A 63 -0.27 2.04 5.56
CA MET A 63 0.69 1.51 6.54
C MET A 63 0.98 0.06 6.21
N ILE A 64 2.23 -0.32 6.30
CA ILE A 64 2.73 -1.68 6.14
C ILE A 64 3.27 -2.22 7.46
N ALA A 65 3.03 -3.50 7.69
CA ALA A 65 3.46 -4.23 8.88
C ALA A 65 3.97 -5.63 8.46
N PRO A 66 5.21 -5.74 7.95
CA PRO A 66 5.72 -6.99 7.41
C PRO A 66 5.88 -8.06 8.50
N VAL A 67 5.59 -9.32 8.16
CA VAL A 67 5.91 -10.49 8.98
C VAL A 67 7.36 -10.88 8.69
N TYR A 68 8.22 -10.75 9.68
CA TYR A 68 9.67 -11.03 9.54
C TYR A 68 10.16 -12.16 10.45
N THR A 69 9.27 -12.76 11.24
CA THR A 69 9.59 -13.88 12.11
C THR A 69 9.33 -15.20 11.37
N GLN A 70 10.34 -16.07 11.34
CA GLN A 70 10.23 -17.39 10.71
C GLN A 70 9.10 -18.21 11.36
N ASN A 71 8.29 -18.90 10.54
CA ASN A 71 7.16 -19.72 10.94
C ASN A 71 6.05 -18.99 11.73
N ALA A 72 6.02 -17.67 11.69
CA ALA A 72 4.92 -16.92 12.27
C ALA A 72 3.66 -17.09 11.41
N ILE A 73 2.52 -17.30 12.05
CA ILE A 73 1.21 -17.37 11.42
C ILE A 73 0.56 -16.00 11.24
N GLY A 74 1.19 -14.96 11.79
CA GLY A 74 0.71 -13.59 11.79
C GLY A 74 1.56 -12.73 12.73
N ARG A 75 1.06 -11.53 13.03
CA ARG A 75 1.76 -10.62 13.94
C ARG A 75 0.81 -9.70 14.69
N TYR A 76 1.29 -9.13 15.77
CA TYR A 76 0.64 -7.98 16.40
C TYR A 76 0.94 -6.71 15.60
N VAL A 77 -0.10 -5.90 15.41
CA VAL A 77 -0.01 -4.57 14.79
C VAL A 77 -0.65 -3.54 15.70
N TYR A 78 -0.12 -2.33 15.68
CA TYR A 78 -0.73 -1.16 16.30
C TYR A 78 -1.30 -0.27 15.20
N LEU A 79 -2.57 0.08 15.31
CA LEU A 79 -3.25 1.01 14.40
C LEU A 79 -3.45 2.35 15.14
N PRO A 80 -2.77 3.44 14.72
CA PRO A 80 -2.93 4.76 15.35
C PRO A 80 -4.32 5.36 15.15
N GLU A 81 -5.01 4.96 14.09
CA GLU A 81 -6.37 5.37 13.73
C GLU A 81 -7.17 4.18 13.21
N ASN A 82 -8.47 4.33 12.96
CA ASN A 82 -9.23 3.33 12.22
C ASN A 82 -8.63 3.18 10.82
N MET A 83 -8.39 1.93 10.42
CA MET A 83 -7.80 1.64 9.10
C MET A 83 -8.56 0.52 8.40
N MET A 84 -8.52 0.53 7.08
CA MET A 84 -9.03 -0.57 6.27
C MET A 84 -7.91 -1.60 6.08
N LEU A 85 -8.03 -2.77 6.71
CA LEU A 85 -7.21 -3.91 6.36
C LEU A 85 -7.59 -4.36 4.95
N VAL A 86 -6.64 -4.30 4.04
CA VAL A 86 -6.74 -4.83 2.68
C VAL A 86 -5.89 -6.09 2.61
N ARG A 87 -6.51 -7.20 2.25
CA ARG A 87 -5.88 -8.50 2.10
C ARG A 87 -5.94 -8.93 0.65
N PHE A 88 -4.79 -9.19 0.07
CA PHE A 88 -4.67 -9.85 -1.22
C PHE A 88 -4.51 -11.34 -0.97
N THR A 89 -5.55 -12.08 -1.25
CA THR A 89 -5.63 -13.50 -0.96
C THR A 89 -4.91 -14.36 -1.98
N ALA A 90 -4.67 -15.61 -1.63
CA ALA A 90 -3.95 -16.56 -2.49
C ALA A 90 -4.68 -16.87 -3.82
N ASP A 91 -6.01 -16.71 -3.87
CA ASP A 91 -6.81 -16.88 -5.09
C ASP A 91 -6.86 -15.61 -5.96
N GLY A 92 -6.14 -14.56 -5.58
CA GLY A 92 -6.05 -13.29 -6.30
C GLY A 92 -7.17 -12.29 -5.99
N SER A 93 -8.11 -12.64 -5.09
CA SER A 93 -9.16 -11.71 -4.65
C SER A 93 -8.62 -10.64 -3.70
N VAL A 94 -9.44 -9.62 -3.43
CA VAL A 94 -9.12 -8.54 -2.48
C VAL A 94 -10.23 -8.43 -1.45
N GLU A 95 -9.90 -8.73 -0.21
CA GLU A 95 -10.79 -8.55 0.92
C GLU A 95 -10.49 -7.23 1.62
N GLN A 96 -11.54 -6.56 2.11
CA GLN A 96 -11.42 -5.28 2.81
C GLN A 96 -12.25 -5.33 4.09
N THR A 97 -11.60 -5.07 5.23
CA THR A 97 -12.23 -5.08 6.55
C THR A 97 -11.79 -3.86 7.34
N GLU A 98 -12.75 -3.05 7.79
CA GLU A 98 -12.42 -1.92 8.66
C GLU A 98 -12.03 -2.42 10.05
N MET A 99 -10.90 -1.92 10.55
CA MET A 99 -10.37 -2.22 11.87
C MET A 99 -10.28 -0.95 12.72
N PRO A 100 -10.73 -0.98 13.99
CA PRO A 100 -10.60 0.18 14.86
C PRO A 100 -9.15 0.43 15.26
N ALA A 101 -8.85 1.66 15.69
CA ALA A 101 -7.57 2.00 16.32
C ALA A 101 -7.25 1.07 17.50
N GLY A 102 -5.96 0.83 17.74
CA GLY A 102 -5.47 0.00 18.84
C GLY A 102 -4.61 -1.18 18.42
N HIS A 103 -4.43 -2.14 19.34
CA HIS A 103 -3.61 -3.32 19.11
C HIS A 103 -4.46 -4.48 18.58
N HIS A 104 -3.97 -5.14 17.53
CA HIS A 104 -4.62 -6.29 16.91
C HIS A 104 -3.61 -7.39 16.61
N PHE A 105 -4.04 -8.65 16.72
CA PHE A 105 -3.31 -9.74 16.10
C PHE A 105 -3.93 -10.01 14.72
N VAL A 106 -3.10 -10.01 13.68
CA VAL A 106 -3.52 -10.25 12.30
C VAL A 106 -2.82 -11.50 11.78
N GLU A 107 -3.60 -12.50 11.42
CA GLU A 107 -3.09 -13.70 10.74
C GLU A 107 -2.70 -13.34 9.31
N VAL A 108 -1.54 -13.81 8.87
CA VAL A 108 -1.02 -13.59 7.52
C VAL A 108 -0.46 -14.90 6.99
N PRO A 109 -1.21 -15.64 6.17
CA PRO A 109 -0.69 -16.79 5.44
C PRO A 109 0.50 -16.42 4.55
N LEU A 110 1.40 -17.36 4.32
CA LEU A 110 2.66 -17.14 3.59
C LEU A 110 2.47 -16.58 2.17
N ASN A 111 1.36 -16.94 1.54
CA ASN A 111 1.02 -16.57 0.16
C ASN A 111 0.04 -15.40 0.05
N GLU A 112 -0.19 -14.68 1.14
CA GLU A 112 -1.06 -13.50 1.18
C GLU A 112 -0.26 -12.24 1.52
N VAL A 113 -0.77 -11.10 1.06
CA VAL A 113 -0.20 -9.78 1.36
C VAL A 113 -1.28 -8.94 2.02
N ILE A 114 -0.92 -8.32 3.15
CA ILE A 114 -1.78 -7.38 3.85
C ILE A 114 -1.18 -5.98 3.83
N LEU A 115 -2.06 -5.00 3.79
CA LEU A 115 -1.73 -3.59 4.05
C LEU A 115 -2.92 -2.91 4.72
N PHE A 116 -2.67 -1.74 5.32
CA PHE A 116 -3.68 -0.98 6.05
C PHE A 116 -3.85 0.38 5.38
N VAL A 117 -5.02 0.62 4.78
CA VAL A 117 -5.35 1.92 4.18
C VAL A 117 -5.89 2.83 5.27
N ARG A 118 -5.37 4.04 5.36
CA ARG A 118 -5.76 5.06 6.34
C ARG A 118 -7.22 5.45 6.22
N SER A 119 -7.80 5.91 7.32
CA SER A 119 -9.19 6.37 7.36
C SER A 119 -9.46 7.44 6.30
N GLY A 120 -10.55 7.26 5.56
CA GLY A 120 -10.96 8.18 4.49
C GLY A 120 -10.06 8.20 3.25
N LYS A 121 -9.12 7.26 3.12
CA LYS A 121 -8.20 7.16 1.99
C LYS A 121 -8.52 5.97 1.07
N CYS A 122 -8.00 6.04 -0.16
CA CYS A 122 -7.99 4.92 -1.10
C CYS A 122 -6.70 4.93 -1.89
N ILE A 123 -6.40 3.80 -2.52
CA ILE A 123 -5.20 3.61 -3.36
C ILE A 123 -5.57 2.99 -4.70
N PRO A 124 -4.87 3.33 -5.77
CA PRO A 124 -5.04 2.69 -7.08
C PRO A 124 -4.37 1.31 -7.10
N VAL A 125 -5.05 0.36 -7.70
CA VAL A 125 -4.51 -0.96 -8.03
C VAL A 125 -4.91 -1.32 -9.46
N VAL A 126 -4.11 -2.15 -10.11
CA VAL A 126 -4.37 -2.68 -11.46
C VAL A 126 -4.38 -4.20 -11.42
N ASP A 127 -4.73 -4.83 -12.53
CA ASP A 127 -4.58 -6.27 -12.67
C ASP A 127 -3.10 -6.69 -12.72
N VAL A 128 -2.83 -7.94 -12.40
CA VAL A 128 -1.48 -8.50 -12.42
C VAL A 128 -0.91 -8.47 -13.84
N ALA A 129 0.33 -8.01 -13.98
CA ALA A 129 1.09 -8.03 -15.21
C ALA A 129 2.42 -8.76 -15.02
N GLU A 130 2.98 -9.32 -16.10
CA GLU A 130 4.27 -10.02 -16.06
C GLU A 130 5.46 -9.03 -16.02
N CYS A 131 5.29 -7.87 -16.61
CA CYS A 131 6.26 -6.77 -16.57
C CYS A 131 5.58 -5.41 -16.58
N VAL A 132 6.34 -4.34 -16.33
CA VAL A 132 5.80 -2.97 -16.25
C VAL A 132 5.16 -2.53 -17.58
N ALA A 133 5.72 -2.97 -18.72
CA ALA A 133 5.19 -2.60 -20.04
C ALA A 133 3.81 -3.21 -20.35
N ASP A 134 3.47 -4.31 -19.66
CA ASP A 134 2.21 -5.03 -19.85
C ASP A 134 1.10 -4.56 -18.89
N ILE A 135 1.38 -3.57 -18.05
CA ILE A 135 0.37 -3.03 -17.12
C ILE A 135 -0.74 -2.35 -17.91
N ASP A 136 -1.94 -2.91 -17.82
CA ASP A 136 -3.14 -2.32 -18.38
C ASP A 136 -3.77 -1.32 -17.40
N LYS A 137 -3.52 -0.04 -17.62
CA LYS A 137 -4.08 1.04 -16.79
C LYS A 137 -5.60 1.14 -16.89
N THR A 138 -6.25 0.53 -17.90
CA THR A 138 -7.71 0.51 -18.01
C THR A 138 -8.38 -0.38 -16.97
N THR A 139 -7.64 -1.32 -16.38
CA THR A 139 -8.09 -2.17 -15.27
C THR A 139 -8.01 -1.50 -13.90
N MET A 140 -7.56 -0.24 -13.86
CA MET A 140 -7.34 0.48 -12.60
C MET A 140 -8.61 0.61 -11.77
N GLN A 141 -8.50 0.21 -10.51
CA GLN A 141 -9.55 0.29 -9.50
C GLN A 141 -9.00 1.01 -8.27
N LEU A 142 -9.89 1.66 -7.52
CA LEU A 142 -9.55 2.22 -6.22
C LEU A 142 -10.04 1.30 -5.10
N ILE A 143 -9.15 0.90 -4.20
CA ILE A 143 -9.46 0.13 -2.98
C ILE A 143 -9.25 0.97 -1.73
N GLY A 144 -9.97 0.67 -0.65
CA GLY A 144 -9.98 1.46 0.59
C GLY A 144 -11.36 2.05 0.89
N TYR A 145 -11.43 3.23 1.47
CA TYR A 145 -12.69 3.86 1.89
C TYR A 145 -13.49 4.42 0.71
N LYS A 146 -14.83 4.36 0.83
CA LYS A 146 -15.75 5.02 -0.10
C LYS A 146 -15.72 6.53 0.08
N ASN A 147 -16.12 7.28 -0.95
CA ASN A 147 -16.11 8.74 -0.97
C ASN A 147 -14.73 9.34 -0.66
N SER A 148 -13.70 8.66 -1.08
CA SER A 148 -12.30 9.09 -0.98
C SER A 148 -11.73 9.41 -2.36
N SER A 149 -10.59 10.06 -2.40
CA SER A 149 -9.89 10.36 -3.63
C SER A 149 -8.39 10.10 -3.49
N TYR A 150 -7.74 9.89 -4.62
CA TYR A 150 -6.30 9.70 -4.69
C TYR A 150 -5.71 10.56 -5.82
N MET A 151 -4.62 11.26 -5.52
CA MET A 151 -3.86 12.01 -6.52
C MET A 151 -2.81 11.09 -7.13
N LEU A 152 -3.10 10.56 -8.31
CA LEU A 152 -2.19 9.68 -9.03
C LEU A 152 -1.18 10.51 -9.83
N TYR A 153 0.10 10.30 -9.60
CA TYR A 153 1.16 10.73 -10.50
C TYR A 153 1.37 9.65 -11.57
N ASP A 154 1.43 10.07 -12.81
CA ASP A 154 1.73 9.21 -13.95
C ASP A 154 2.45 10.01 -15.04
N ASP A 155 3.39 9.38 -15.74
CA ASP A 155 4.13 9.97 -16.84
C ASP A 155 4.28 8.97 -18.00
N ASP A 156 4.98 9.38 -19.05
CA ASP A 156 5.22 8.54 -20.24
C ASP A 156 6.42 7.60 -20.09
N GLY A 157 7.16 7.70 -18.98
CA GLY A 157 8.37 6.91 -18.72
C GLY A 157 9.58 7.23 -19.59
N TYR A 158 9.51 8.25 -20.45
CA TYR A 158 10.56 8.60 -21.43
C TYR A 158 11.04 10.05 -21.32
N THR A 159 10.10 10.99 -21.16
CA THR A 159 10.43 12.41 -21.01
C THR A 159 10.97 12.68 -19.62
N ARG A 160 11.78 13.73 -19.48
CA ARG A 160 12.33 14.16 -18.20
C ARG A 160 11.60 15.38 -17.63
N GLU A 161 10.36 15.59 -18.06
CA GLU A 161 9.49 16.65 -17.54
C GLU A 161 8.73 16.13 -16.30
N TYR A 162 9.39 16.15 -15.17
CA TYR A 162 8.80 15.73 -13.89
C TYR A 162 8.10 16.92 -13.24
N ASP A 163 6.78 17.00 -13.38
CA ASP A 163 5.96 18.12 -12.92
C ASP A 163 4.66 17.59 -12.28
N LEU A 164 4.46 17.92 -11.01
CA LEU A 164 3.26 17.46 -10.27
C LEU A 164 1.97 18.05 -10.83
N GLU A 165 1.97 19.31 -11.29
CA GLU A 165 0.76 19.95 -11.82
C GLU A 165 0.32 19.32 -13.14
N LYS A 166 1.29 18.91 -13.98
CA LYS A 166 1.01 18.32 -15.27
C LYS A 166 0.74 16.82 -15.22
N ASN A 167 1.44 16.11 -14.32
CA ASN A 167 1.50 14.66 -14.32
C ASN A 167 0.58 14.04 -13.25
N CYS A 168 -0.13 14.84 -12.45
CA CYS A 168 -1.08 14.31 -11.48
C CYS A 168 -2.52 14.40 -11.97
N ALA A 169 -3.27 13.33 -11.71
CA ALA A 169 -4.70 13.25 -11.93
C ALA A 169 -5.43 12.85 -10.65
N LEU A 170 -6.55 13.52 -10.35
CA LEU A 170 -7.37 13.19 -9.20
C LEU A 170 -8.35 12.07 -9.56
N LEU A 171 -8.24 10.96 -8.85
CA LEU A 171 -9.12 9.80 -8.98
C LEU A 171 -10.12 9.79 -7.80
N PHE A 172 -11.38 9.44 -8.06
CA PHE A 172 -12.44 9.35 -7.06
C PHE A 172 -12.96 7.91 -6.93
N LYS A 173 -13.21 7.48 -5.70
CA LYS A 173 -13.81 6.18 -5.36
C LYS A 173 -15.26 6.32 -4.92
#